data_5d0067ae12f5f4f2622cc92be41997c4
#
_entry.id   5d0067ae12f5f4f2622cc92be41997c4
#
_cell.length_a   1.000
_cell.length_b   1.000
_cell.length_c   1.000
_cell.angle_alpha   90.00
_cell.angle_beta   90.00
_cell.angle_gamma   90.00
#
_symmetry.space_group_name_H-M   'P 1'
#
loop_
_entity.id
_entity.type
_entity.pdbx_description
1 polymer ?
#
loop_
_entity_poly.entity_id
_entity_poly.type
_entity_poly.pdbx_seq_one_letter_code
_entity_poly.pdbx_strand_id
1 'polypeptide(L)'
;MLVDAPYIPASIIEIEAQKAFETGKSRSAFGRQLATLALRGGALAVFIGVLAVFSVSAPFFLTVGNIGNVLGQSAIAGVLAIGLTIVIIAGGSNVVTGGIDLSLAANMGLSAAVYASLVQAGQGDGVAILGALGTGLAIGAVNAAAVTLAGIVPLLATLAVMNVVAGLELVLTQNTVVPASTDFLSALSAGGPFGIPVLAYVLLGFTLIVAAVVQYTPLGLRLYAVGAFPDAARAAGQPIKTFVAGSFLASGLTGGIAGILSVSYLSGSTTGAGDMLLPVVVTALLGTVFSRRLVPTITGTLLSALFVGFLVNGFQLLNISSTLVSGVQGLLILLVVSATTLLGRKETA
;
A
#
# COMPACT_ATOMS: atom_id res chain seq x y z
N MET A 1 -58.92 9.34 -43.11
CA MET A 1 -59.11 9.75 -41.72
C MET A 1 -57.71 9.74 -41.07
N LEU A 2 -57.01 10.87 -41.14
CA LEU A 2 -55.74 11.08 -40.46
C LEU A 2 -56.10 11.47 -39.01
N VAL A 3 -55.72 10.62 -38.05
CA VAL A 3 -55.89 10.89 -36.63
C VAL A 3 -54.87 11.96 -36.26
N ASP A 4 -55.33 13.16 -35.89
CA ASP A 4 -54.49 14.26 -35.40
C ASP A 4 -53.82 13.78 -34.13
N ALA A 5 -52.50 13.61 -34.21
CA ALA A 5 -51.67 13.35 -33.00
C ALA A 5 -51.72 14.65 -32.14
N PRO A 6 -51.95 14.56 -30.83
CA PRO A 6 -52.03 15.72 -29.97
C PRO A 6 -50.69 16.47 -29.95
N TYR A 7 -50.75 17.78 -30.19
CA TYR A 7 -49.61 18.68 -30.09
C TYR A 7 -49.08 18.73 -28.65
N ILE A 8 -47.90 18.16 -28.42
CA ILE A 8 -47.19 18.23 -27.10
C ILE A 8 -46.28 19.44 -27.15
N PRO A 9 -46.46 20.47 -26.30
CA PRO A 9 -45.58 21.63 -26.25
C PRO A 9 -44.14 21.22 -25.96
N ALA A 10 -43.16 21.82 -26.60
CA ALA A 10 -41.74 21.55 -26.44
C ALA A 10 -41.28 21.66 -24.96
N SER A 11 -41.89 22.54 -24.19
CA SER A 11 -41.66 22.71 -22.76
C SER A 11 -41.99 21.44 -21.91
N ILE A 12 -42.99 20.66 -22.30
CA ILE A 12 -43.37 19.44 -21.62
C ILE A 12 -42.34 18.34 -21.93
N ILE A 13 -41.86 18.28 -23.17
CA ILE A 13 -40.84 17.31 -23.61
C ILE A 13 -39.51 17.59 -22.89
N GLU A 14 -39.14 18.86 -22.75
CA GLU A 14 -37.93 19.27 -22.01
C GLU A 14 -38.02 18.92 -20.52
N ILE A 15 -39.17 19.17 -19.87
CA ILE A 15 -39.39 18.84 -18.46
C ILE A 15 -39.38 17.34 -18.24
N GLU A 16 -39.98 16.54 -19.10
CA GLU A 16 -39.95 15.08 -19.00
C GLU A 16 -38.55 14.52 -19.26
N ALA A 17 -37.81 15.03 -20.22
CA ALA A 17 -36.42 14.68 -20.49
C ALA A 17 -35.50 15.00 -19.29
N GLN A 18 -35.71 16.18 -18.68
CA GLN A 18 -34.94 16.59 -17.50
C GLN A 18 -35.26 15.73 -16.27
N LYS A 19 -36.53 15.40 -16.02
CA LYS A 19 -36.95 14.46 -14.98
C LYS A 19 -36.43 13.07 -15.22
N ALA A 20 -36.41 12.56 -16.45
CA ALA A 20 -35.86 11.26 -16.79
C ALA A 20 -34.34 11.23 -16.59
N PHE A 21 -33.64 12.33 -16.94
CA PHE A 21 -32.21 12.49 -16.69
C PHE A 21 -31.88 12.53 -15.21
N GLU A 22 -32.62 13.29 -14.40
CA GLU A 22 -32.42 13.34 -12.92
C GLU A 22 -32.75 12.04 -12.23
N THR A 23 -33.82 11.33 -12.62
CA THR A 23 -34.17 10.01 -12.09
C THR A 23 -33.18 8.93 -12.51
N GLY A 24 -32.66 8.99 -13.73
CA GLY A 24 -31.57 8.11 -14.20
C GLY A 24 -30.29 8.32 -13.40
N LYS A 25 -29.93 9.57 -13.14
CA LYS A 25 -28.76 9.96 -12.35
C LYS A 25 -28.89 9.54 -10.88
N SER A 26 -30.08 9.68 -10.28
CA SER A 26 -30.37 9.24 -8.91
C SER A 26 -30.31 7.71 -8.77
N ARG A 27 -30.90 6.94 -9.71
CA ARG A 27 -30.84 5.46 -9.70
C ARG A 27 -29.41 4.94 -9.88
N SER A 28 -28.62 5.58 -10.74
CA SER A 28 -27.21 5.21 -10.93
C SER A 28 -26.35 5.53 -9.69
N ALA A 29 -26.64 6.62 -8.97
CA ALA A 29 -25.97 6.98 -7.74
C ALA A 29 -26.30 6.01 -6.60
N PHE A 30 -27.57 5.64 -6.44
CA PHE A 30 -28.02 4.68 -5.45
C PHE A 30 -27.44 3.28 -5.70
N GLY A 31 -27.42 2.82 -6.95
CA GLY A 31 -26.79 1.54 -7.33
C GLY A 31 -25.30 1.49 -7.02
N ARG A 32 -24.59 2.62 -7.22
CA ARG A 32 -23.16 2.74 -6.87
C ARG A 32 -22.93 2.69 -5.35
N GLN A 33 -23.74 3.39 -4.58
CA GLN A 33 -23.65 3.35 -3.11
C GLN A 33 -23.90 1.94 -2.59
N LEU A 34 -24.87 1.22 -3.13
CA LEU A 34 -25.15 -0.17 -2.75
C LEU A 34 -23.99 -1.09 -3.13
N ALA A 35 -23.41 -0.96 -4.33
CA ALA A 35 -22.27 -1.76 -4.77
C ALA A 35 -21.03 -1.49 -3.91
N THR A 36 -20.77 -0.22 -3.56
CA THR A 36 -19.65 0.15 -2.68
C THR A 36 -19.85 -0.39 -1.26
N LEU A 37 -21.07 -0.31 -0.73
CA LEU A 37 -21.42 -0.87 0.57
C LEU A 37 -21.31 -2.40 0.58
N ALA A 38 -21.77 -3.07 -0.49
CA ALA A 38 -21.67 -4.51 -0.64
C ALA A 38 -20.22 -4.99 -0.73
N LEU A 39 -19.38 -4.29 -1.50
CA LEU A 39 -17.94 -4.61 -1.60
C LEU A 39 -17.22 -4.41 -0.27
N ARG A 40 -17.46 -3.30 0.40
CA ARG A 40 -16.84 -3.00 1.68
C ARG A 40 -17.33 -3.93 2.78
N GLY A 41 -18.65 -4.12 2.88
CA GLY A 41 -19.25 -5.08 3.81
C GLY A 41 -18.79 -6.50 3.53
N GLY A 42 -18.68 -6.88 2.23
CA GLY A 42 -18.15 -8.15 1.79
C GLY A 42 -16.68 -8.33 2.18
N ALA A 43 -15.83 -7.32 1.98
CA ALA A 43 -14.43 -7.39 2.38
C ALA A 43 -14.26 -7.57 3.90
N LEU A 44 -15.03 -6.82 4.70
CA LEU A 44 -15.03 -6.99 6.15
C LEU A 44 -15.59 -8.36 6.57
N ALA A 45 -16.65 -8.83 5.93
CA ALA A 45 -17.21 -10.15 6.17
C ALA A 45 -16.23 -11.27 5.84
N VAL A 46 -15.50 -11.14 4.72
CA VAL A 46 -14.42 -12.07 4.34
C VAL A 46 -13.30 -12.01 5.38
N PHE A 47 -12.90 -10.83 5.83
CA PHE A 47 -11.90 -10.69 6.88
C PHE A 47 -12.31 -11.41 8.17
N ILE A 48 -13.53 -11.14 8.67
CA ILE A 48 -14.07 -11.79 9.86
C ILE A 48 -14.20 -13.30 9.62
N GLY A 49 -14.68 -13.72 8.46
CA GLY A 49 -14.79 -15.13 8.08
C GLY A 49 -13.45 -15.86 8.10
N VAL A 50 -12.40 -15.24 7.54
CA VAL A 50 -11.02 -15.78 7.57
C VAL A 50 -10.52 -15.90 9.01
N LEU A 51 -10.71 -14.87 9.85
CA LEU A 51 -10.35 -14.95 11.27
C LEU A 51 -11.11 -16.06 11.98
N ALA A 52 -12.41 -16.23 11.73
CA ALA A 52 -13.22 -17.28 12.32
C ALA A 52 -12.76 -18.67 11.90
N VAL A 53 -12.47 -18.87 10.60
CA VAL A 53 -11.96 -20.16 10.08
C VAL A 53 -10.62 -20.51 10.75
N PHE A 54 -9.66 -19.58 10.78
CA PHE A 54 -8.35 -19.85 11.39
C PHE A 54 -8.44 -19.99 12.93
N SER A 55 -9.36 -19.29 13.60
CA SER A 55 -9.55 -19.44 15.03
C SER A 55 -10.00 -20.86 15.44
N VAL A 56 -10.71 -21.54 14.55
CA VAL A 56 -11.18 -22.92 14.78
C VAL A 56 -10.19 -23.95 14.25
N SER A 57 -9.52 -23.65 13.13
CA SER A 57 -8.72 -24.65 12.39
C SER A 57 -7.23 -24.60 12.71
N ALA A 58 -6.69 -23.43 13.11
CA ALA A 58 -5.27 -23.24 13.36
C ALA A 58 -4.97 -23.23 14.87
N PRO A 59 -4.14 -24.17 15.38
CA PRO A 59 -3.74 -24.16 16.78
C PRO A 59 -3.05 -22.86 17.17
N PHE A 60 -3.32 -22.35 18.36
CA PHE A 60 -2.70 -21.14 18.91
C PHE A 60 -2.96 -19.83 18.17
N PHE A 61 -3.83 -19.82 17.13
CA PHE A 61 -4.09 -18.63 16.30
C PHE A 61 -4.47 -17.38 17.11
N LEU A 62 -5.38 -17.52 18.10
CA LEU A 62 -5.84 -16.43 18.96
C LEU A 62 -5.00 -16.22 20.23
N THR A 63 -3.84 -16.85 20.37
CA THR A 63 -2.99 -16.60 21.54
C THR A 63 -2.35 -15.21 21.45
N VAL A 64 -2.15 -14.57 22.61
CA VAL A 64 -1.53 -13.25 22.70
C VAL A 64 -0.16 -13.22 22.02
N GLY A 65 0.65 -14.27 22.21
CA GLY A 65 1.95 -14.39 21.56
C GLY A 65 1.85 -14.44 20.03
N ASN A 66 0.91 -15.22 19.48
CA ASN A 66 0.72 -15.27 18.03
C ASN A 66 0.15 -13.97 17.45
N ILE A 67 -0.83 -13.36 18.12
CA ILE A 67 -1.34 -12.05 17.72
C ILE A 67 -0.19 -11.02 17.72
N GLY A 68 0.66 -11.05 18.73
CA GLY A 68 1.87 -10.23 18.79
C GLY A 68 2.78 -10.44 17.57
N ASN A 69 3.07 -11.70 17.22
CA ASN A 69 3.87 -12.02 16.03
C ASN A 69 3.24 -11.49 14.75
N VAL A 70 1.94 -11.68 14.55
CA VAL A 70 1.22 -11.16 13.38
C VAL A 70 1.33 -9.64 13.30
N LEU A 71 1.12 -8.94 14.41
CA LEU A 71 1.21 -7.49 14.46
C LEU A 71 2.64 -6.99 14.17
N GLY A 72 3.66 -7.66 14.71
CA GLY A 72 5.06 -7.35 14.44
C GLY A 72 5.44 -7.54 12.96
N GLN A 73 5.05 -8.68 12.39
CA GLN A 73 5.28 -8.97 10.96
C GLN A 73 4.50 -8.02 10.05
N SER A 74 3.24 -7.71 10.40
CA SER A 74 2.41 -6.74 9.68
C SER A 74 2.98 -5.33 9.72
N ALA A 75 3.81 -4.98 10.71
CA ALA A 75 4.41 -3.66 10.81
C ALA A 75 5.36 -3.39 9.62
N ILE A 76 6.16 -4.36 9.23
CA ILE A 76 7.10 -4.23 8.11
C ILE A 76 6.35 -4.05 6.79
N ALA A 77 5.47 -4.99 6.47
CA ALA A 77 4.66 -4.95 5.25
C ALA A 77 3.73 -3.72 5.21
N GLY A 78 3.17 -3.33 6.36
CA GLY A 78 2.28 -2.18 6.49
C GLY A 78 2.97 -0.86 6.21
N VAL A 79 4.18 -0.63 6.75
CA VAL A 79 4.97 0.58 6.47
C VAL A 79 5.30 0.68 4.99
N LEU A 80 5.76 -0.42 4.36
CA LEU A 80 6.02 -0.45 2.92
C LEU A 80 4.75 -0.18 2.10
N ALA A 81 3.65 -0.84 2.44
CA ALA A 81 2.38 -0.66 1.73
C ALA A 81 1.83 0.77 1.87
N ILE A 82 2.04 1.45 2.99
CA ILE A 82 1.71 2.87 3.16
C ILE A 82 2.55 3.72 2.20
N GLY A 83 3.85 3.45 2.07
CA GLY A 83 4.73 4.11 1.09
C GLY A 83 4.21 3.94 -0.34
N LEU A 84 3.89 2.70 -0.73
CA LEU A 84 3.30 2.41 -2.03
C LEU A 84 1.95 3.12 -2.23
N THR A 85 1.11 3.16 -1.19
CA THR A 85 -0.18 3.85 -1.24
C THR A 85 -0.02 5.35 -1.52
N ILE A 86 1.00 6.01 -0.95
CA ILE A 86 1.29 7.43 -1.24
C ILE A 86 1.64 7.61 -2.73
N VAL A 87 2.44 6.71 -3.30
CA VAL A 87 2.80 6.74 -4.73
C VAL A 87 1.59 6.51 -5.62
N ILE A 88 0.71 5.55 -5.26
CA ILE A 88 -0.53 5.30 -6.00
C ILE A 88 -1.48 6.51 -5.93
N ILE A 89 -1.59 7.18 -4.77
CA ILE A 89 -2.41 8.39 -4.63
C ILE A 89 -1.89 9.49 -5.55
N ALA A 90 -0.57 9.72 -5.59
CA ALA A 90 0.05 10.81 -6.37
C ALA A 90 0.07 10.56 -7.88
N GLY A 91 0.26 9.31 -8.29
CA GLY A 91 0.40 8.92 -9.70
C GLY A 91 -0.91 8.48 -10.36
N GLY A 92 -1.99 8.32 -9.60
CA GLY A 92 -3.27 7.82 -10.09
C GLY A 92 -3.35 6.29 -10.14
N SER A 93 -4.57 5.80 -10.33
CA SER A 93 -4.91 4.37 -10.25
C SER A 93 -4.57 3.54 -11.49
N ASN A 94 -4.00 4.14 -12.53
CA ASN A 94 -3.58 3.38 -13.71
C ASN A 94 -2.27 2.64 -13.40
N VAL A 95 -2.31 1.32 -13.38
CA VAL A 95 -1.16 0.48 -13.01
C VAL A 95 0.02 0.63 -13.99
N VAL A 96 -0.23 0.95 -15.25
CA VAL A 96 0.81 1.06 -16.28
C VAL A 96 1.43 2.46 -16.33
N THR A 97 0.59 3.49 -16.31
CA THR A 97 1.04 4.90 -16.46
C THR A 97 0.96 5.68 -15.16
N GLY A 98 0.33 5.13 -14.13
CA GLY A 98 0.14 5.73 -12.82
C GLY A 98 1.30 5.47 -11.86
N GLY A 99 1.09 5.85 -10.62
CA GLY A 99 2.11 5.71 -9.57
C GLY A 99 2.21 4.28 -9.04
N ILE A 100 3.29 3.60 -9.38
CA ILE A 100 3.67 2.35 -8.72
C ILE A 100 5.18 2.36 -8.45
N ASP A 101 5.59 1.85 -7.29
CA ASP A 101 6.98 1.71 -6.90
C ASP A 101 7.28 0.24 -6.59
N LEU A 102 7.86 -0.45 -7.56
CA LEU A 102 8.25 -1.85 -7.41
C LEU A 102 9.59 -2.02 -6.67
N SER A 103 10.37 -0.94 -6.51
CA SER A 103 11.66 -1.00 -5.84
C SER A 103 11.58 -1.10 -4.31
N LEU A 104 10.39 -0.90 -3.72
CA LEU A 104 10.19 -0.80 -2.28
C LEU A 104 10.74 -1.99 -1.48
N ALA A 105 10.49 -3.21 -1.95
CA ALA A 105 10.98 -4.41 -1.27
C ALA A 105 12.51 -4.52 -1.32
N ALA A 106 13.10 -4.26 -2.49
CA ALA A 106 14.56 -4.23 -2.65
C ALA A 106 15.19 -3.07 -1.85
N ASN A 107 14.50 -1.91 -1.81
CA ASN A 107 14.90 -0.77 -0.97
C ASN A 107 14.97 -1.17 0.51
N MET A 108 13.94 -1.85 1.03
CA MET A 108 13.95 -2.39 2.38
C MET A 108 15.16 -3.32 2.60
N GLY A 109 15.42 -4.23 1.67
CA GLY A 109 16.55 -5.18 1.76
C GLY A 109 17.90 -4.47 1.82
N LEU A 110 18.18 -3.56 0.89
CA LEU A 110 19.45 -2.81 0.89
C LEU A 110 19.56 -1.90 2.12
N SER A 111 18.49 -1.26 2.56
CA SER A 111 18.49 -0.42 3.77
C SER A 111 18.75 -1.26 5.03
N ALA A 112 18.19 -2.48 5.12
CA ALA A 112 18.48 -3.44 6.17
C ALA A 112 19.94 -3.90 6.14
N ALA A 113 20.45 -4.19 4.95
CA ALA A 113 21.86 -4.57 4.76
C ALA A 113 22.84 -3.48 5.20
N VAL A 114 22.56 -2.21 4.83
CA VAL A 114 23.35 -1.06 5.25
C VAL A 114 23.32 -0.89 6.76
N TYR A 115 22.14 -0.97 7.38
CA TYR A 115 22.02 -0.89 8.83
C TYR A 115 22.86 -1.97 9.51
N ALA A 116 22.66 -3.24 9.13
CA ALA A 116 23.34 -4.37 9.73
C ALA A 116 24.86 -4.31 9.54
N SER A 117 25.31 -3.92 8.34
CA SER A 117 26.74 -3.78 8.04
C SER A 117 27.40 -2.66 8.88
N LEU A 118 26.71 -1.53 9.09
CA LEU A 118 27.22 -0.44 9.93
C LEU A 118 27.32 -0.87 11.41
N VAL A 119 26.34 -1.62 11.91
CA VAL A 119 26.40 -2.20 13.28
C VAL A 119 27.58 -3.16 13.39
N GLN A 120 27.77 -4.06 12.41
CA GLN A 120 28.93 -4.96 12.41
C GLN A 120 30.27 -4.22 12.33
N ALA A 121 30.33 -3.08 11.67
CA ALA A 121 31.51 -2.22 11.62
C ALA A 121 31.74 -1.44 12.93
N GLY A 122 30.97 -1.73 13.98
CA GLY A 122 31.09 -1.08 15.29
C GLY A 122 30.50 0.33 15.37
N GLN A 123 29.68 0.73 14.37
CA GLN A 123 29.00 2.01 14.42
C GLN A 123 27.80 1.96 15.38
N GLY A 124 27.51 3.07 16.04
CA GLY A 124 26.34 3.17 16.91
C GLY A 124 25.02 3.23 16.12
N ASP A 125 23.92 2.89 16.81
CA ASP A 125 22.56 2.85 16.22
C ASP A 125 22.18 4.13 15.47
N GLY A 126 22.57 5.31 15.96
CA GLY A 126 22.28 6.59 15.31
C GLY A 126 22.86 6.67 13.89
N VAL A 127 24.10 6.23 13.69
CA VAL A 127 24.76 6.18 12.37
C VAL A 127 24.09 5.13 11.49
N ALA A 128 23.78 3.96 12.04
CA ALA A 128 23.11 2.90 11.30
C ALA A 128 21.70 3.29 10.84
N ILE A 129 20.92 3.96 11.70
CA ILE A 129 19.61 4.52 11.37
C ILE A 129 19.72 5.52 10.22
N LEU A 130 20.63 6.50 10.34
CA LEU A 130 20.84 7.50 9.29
C LEU A 130 21.31 6.87 7.98
N GLY A 131 22.14 5.83 8.04
CA GLY A 131 22.57 5.04 6.88
C GLY A 131 21.40 4.37 6.18
N ALA A 132 20.52 3.67 6.92
CA ALA A 132 19.35 3.00 6.37
C ALA A 132 18.34 4.00 5.77
N LEU A 133 18.01 5.07 6.50
CA LEU A 133 17.10 6.11 6.02
C LEU A 133 17.67 6.86 4.82
N GLY A 134 18.98 7.17 4.85
CA GLY A 134 19.70 7.79 3.74
C GLY A 134 19.69 6.92 2.48
N THR A 135 19.90 5.62 2.62
CA THR A 135 19.80 4.63 1.53
C THR A 135 18.40 4.64 0.95
N GLY A 136 17.38 4.52 1.79
CA GLY A 136 16.00 4.55 1.35
C GLY A 136 15.64 5.82 0.59
N LEU A 137 16.03 6.98 1.12
CA LEU A 137 15.81 8.29 0.48
C LEU A 137 16.56 8.42 -0.84
N ALA A 138 17.80 7.93 -0.93
CA ALA A 138 18.59 7.95 -2.15
C ALA A 138 17.92 7.12 -3.28
N ILE A 139 17.41 5.93 -2.95
CA ILE A 139 16.66 5.09 -3.89
C ILE A 139 15.38 5.80 -4.34
N GLY A 140 14.62 6.39 -3.40
CA GLY A 140 13.45 7.21 -3.70
C GLY A 140 13.78 8.42 -4.59
N ALA A 141 14.93 9.06 -4.40
CA ALA A 141 15.41 10.17 -5.23
C ALA A 141 15.77 9.71 -6.65
N VAL A 142 16.38 8.53 -6.80
CA VAL A 142 16.68 7.94 -8.13
C VAL A 142 15.36 7.66 -8.87
N ASN A 143 14.36 7.03 -8.21
CA ASN A 143 13.05 6.82 -8.80
C ASN A 143 12.36 8.13 -9.18
N ALA A 144 12.38 9.11 -8.28
CA ALA A 144 11.81 10.44 -8.53
C ALA A 144 12.46 11.11 -9.76
N ALA A 145 13.79 11.07 -9.86
CA ALA A 145 14.53 11.62 -10.98
C ALA A 145 14.22 10.89 -12.29
N ALA A 146 14.23 9.55 -12.28
CA ALA A 146 13.90 8.74 -13.45
C ALA A 146 12.50 9.05 -14.00
N VAL A 147 11.52 9.17 -13.11
CA VAL A 147 10.14 9.41 -13.52
C VAL A 147 9.88 10.87 -13.88
N THR A 148 10.35 11.84 -13.09
CA THR A 148 9.95 13.26 -13.26
C THR A 148 10.90 14.06 -14.12
N LEU A 149 12.20 13.71 -14.18
CA LEU A 149 13.21 14.40 -14.98
C LEU A 149 13.45 13.66 -16.31
N ALA A 150 13.72 12.35 -16.27
CA ALA A 150 13.95 11.56 -17.47
C ALA A 150 12.64 11.14 -18.20
N GLY A 151 11.46 11.28 -17.55
CA GLY A 151 10.16 10.97 -18.17
C GLY A 151 9.90 9.47 -18.37
N ILE A 152 10.64 8.61 -17.66
CA ILE A 152 10.48 7.16 -17.76
C ILE A 152 9.18 6.76 -17.05
N VAL A 153 8.42 5.84 -17.65
CA VAL A 153 7.18 5.30 -17.04
C VAL A 153 7.50 4.69 -15.67
N PRO A 154 6.74 5.01 -14.60
CA PRO A 154 7.02 4.58 -13.23
C PRO A 154 7.28 3.08 -13.08
N LEU A 155 6.47 2.24 -13.72
CA LEU A 155 6.63 0.79 -13.70
C LEU A 155 8.02 0.35 -14.18
N LEU A 156 8.49 0.89 -15.31
CA LEU A 156 9.79 0.53 -15.88
C LEU A 156 10.96 1.12 -15.07
N ALA A 157 10.83 2.36 -14.61
CA ALA A 157 11.85 3.02 -13.79
C ALA A 157 12.09 2.24 -12.49
N THR A 158 11.02 1.97 -11.75
CA THR A 158 11.11 1.30 -10.44
C THR A 158 11.51 -0.17 -10.56
N LEU A 159 11.13 -0.86 -11.64
CA LEU A 159 11.58 -2.21 -11.94
C LEU A 159 13.10 -2.25 -12.22
N ALA A 160 13.62 -1.30 -13.01
CA ALA A 160 15.04 -1.19 -13.26
C ALA A 160 15.81 -0.89 -11.97
N VAL A 161 15.34 0.08 -11.18
CA VAL A 161 15.95 0.43 -9.88
C VAL A 161 15.88 -0.75 -8.91
N MET A 162 14.77 -1.49 -8.87
CA MET A 162 14.64 -2.71 -8.05
C MET A 162 15.77 -3.70 -8.32
N ASN A 163 16.07 -3.98 -9.60
CA ASN A 163 17.12 -4.93 -9.95
C ASN A 163 18.53 -4.42 -9.59
N VAL A 164 18.79 -3.12 -9.79
CA VAL A 164 20.06 -2.51 -9.37
C VAL A 164 20.22 -2.59 -7.85
N VAL A 165 19.20 -2.22 -7.11
CA VAL A 165 19.20 -2.22 -5.64
C VAL A 165 19.36 -3.62 -5.07
N ALA A 166 18.65 -4.61 -5.63
CA ALA A 166 18.81 -6.01 -5.25
C ALA A 166 20.23 -6.53 -5.53
N GLY A 167 20.82 -6.15 -6.67
CA GLY A 167 22.22 -6.46 -6.97
C GLY A 167 23.20 -5.83 -5.98
N LEU A 168 22.97 -4.57 -5.58
CA LEU A 168 23.78 -3.89 -4.57
C LEU A 168 23.65 -4.55 -3.19
N GLU A 169 22.45 -4.98 -2.80
CA GLU A 169 22.22 -5.75 -1.57
C GLU A 169 23.07 -7.02 -1.55
N LEU A 170 23.03 -7.83 -2.62
CA LEU A 170 23.79 -9.06 -2.73
C LEU A 170 25.31 -8.83 -2.68
N VAL A 171 25.79 -7.77 -3.32
CA VAL A 171 27.21 -7.38 -3.28
C VAL A 171 27.63 -6.97 -1.87
N LEU A 172 26.82 -6.12 -1.19
CA LEU A 172 27.12 -5.64 0.14
C LEU A 172 27.11 -6.77 1.18
N THR A 173 26.15 -7.68 1.09
CA THR A 173 25.98 -8.80 2.03
C THR A 173 26.79 -10.04 1.65
N GLN A 174 27.47 -10.03 0.48
CA GLN A 174 28.10 -11.21 -0.10
C GLN A 174 27.14 -12.41 -0.19
N ASN A 175 25.88 -12.13 -0.46
CA ASN A 175 24.79 -13.10 -0.51
C ASN A 175 24.65 -13.94 0.77
N THR A 176 24.93 -13.36 1.92
CA THR A 176 24.81 -13.99 3.24
C THR A 176 23.97 -13.15 4.18
N VAL A 177 23.48 -13.76 5.25
CA VAL A 177 22.80 -13.03 6.32
C VAL A 177 23.83 -12.21 7.10
N VAL A 178 23.59 -10.93 7.25
CA VAL A 178 24.39 -10.02 8.09
C VAL A 178 23.69 -9.88 9.44
N PRO A 179 24.16 -10.55 10.50
CA PRO A 179 23.52 -10.46 11.82
C PRO A 179 23.75 -9.07 12.42
N ALA A 180 22.73 -8.56 13.11
CA ALA A 180 22.83 -7.32 13.86
C ALA A 180 21.97 -7.41 15.13
N SER A 181 22.59 -7.10 16.26
CA SER A 181 21.92 -7.07 17.57
C SER A 181 22.44 -5.88 18.36
N THR A 182 21.52 -5.00 18.75
CA THR A 182 21.79 -3.84 19.62
C THR A 182 20.65 -3.72 20.63
N ASP A 183 20.87 -2.94 21.68
CA ASP A 183 19.82 -2.67 22.66
C ASP A 183 18.60 -1.98 22.02
N PHE A 184 18.83 -1.11 21.05
CA PHE A 184 17.76 -0.43 20.28
C PHE A 184 16.93 -1.44 19.48
N LEU A 185 17.57 -2.34 18.71
CA LEU A 185 16.87 -3.37 17.93
C LEU A 185 16.09 -4.33 18.84
N SER A 186 16.71 -4.72 19.96
CA SER A 186 16.06 -5.58 20.96
C SER A 186 14.85 -4.90 21.59
N ALA A 187 14.94 -3.59 21.88
CA ALA A 187 13.81 -2.82 22.39
C ALA A 187 12.67 -2.70 21.38
N LEU A 188 12.96 -2.57 20.08
CA LEU A 188 11.93 -2.53 19.03
C LEU A 188 11.20 -3.87 18.87
N SER A 189 11.90 -5.01 19.00
CA SER A 189 11.31 -6.35 18.91
C SER A 189 10.69 -6.82 20.23
N ALA A 190 10.98 -6.14 21.34
CA ALA A 190 10.48 -6.50 22.65
C ALA A 190 8.95 -6.45 22.73
N GLY A 191 8.38 -7.24 23.64
CA GLY A 191 6.98 -7.14 24.03
C GLY A 191 6.72 -5.81 24.76
N GLY A 192 5.84 -5.00 24.20
CA GLY A 192 5.39 -3.77 24.81
C GLY A 192 4.17 -3.98 25.74
N PRO A 193 3.48 -2.90 26.11
CA PRO A 193 2.25 -2.97 26.90
C PRO A 193 1.22 -3.95 26.31
N PHE A 194 0.46 -4.61 27.16
CA PHE A 194 -0.57 -5.59 26.77
C PHE A 194 -0.04 -6.80 25.96
N GLY A 195 1.27 -7.06 25.95
CA GLY A 195 1.88 -8.16 25.19
C GLY A 195 1.98 -7.90 23.67
N ILE A 196 1.75 -6.64 23.24
CA ILE A 196 1.87 -6.23 21.84
C ILE A 196 3.32 -5.77 21.57
N PRO A 197 4.02 -6.27 20.52
CA PRO A 197 5.36 -5.84 20.18
C PRO A 197 5.46 -4.34 19.91
N VAL A 198 6.59 -3.73 20.25
CA VAL A 198 6.84 -2.30 19.98
C VAL A 198 6.73 -1.99 18.47
N LEU A 199 7.12 -2.92 17.61
CA LEU A 199 6.95 -2.81 16.15
C LEU A 199 5.50 -2.47 15.74
N ALA A 200 4.50 -3.03 16.41
CA ALA A 200 3.09 -2.74 16.13
C ALA A 200 2.71 -1.30 16.50
N TYR A 201 3.25 -0.80 17.61
CA TYR A 201 3.07 0.60 18.01
C TYR A 201 3.76 1.56 17.03
N VAL A 202 4.93 1.18 16.49
CA VAL A 202 5.61 1.94 15.43
C VAL A 202 4.72 2.02 14.18
N LEU A 203 4.15 0.89 13.72
CA LEU A 203 3.20 0.89 12.59
C LEU A 203 2.01 1.80 12.85
N LEU A 204 1.40 1.70 14.04
CA LEU A 204 0.24 2.50 14.39
C LEU A 204 0.58 3.99 14.42
N GLY A 205 1.67 4.38 15.08
CA GLY A 205 2.14 5.76 15.15
C GLY A 205 2.48 6.31 13.76
N PHE A 206 3.21 5.53 12.96
CA PHE A 206 3.52 5.88 11.57
C PHE A 206 2.25 6.07 10.73
N THR A 207 1.30 5.14 10.84
CA THR A 207 0.01 5.24 10.14
C THR A 207 -0.75 6.50 10.56
N LEU A 208 -0.82 6.80 11.86
CA LEU A 208 -1.52 7.98 12.36
C LEU A 208 -0.89 9.28 11.82
N ILE A 209 0.43 9.38 11.81
CA ILE A 209 1.15 10.55 11.28
C ILE A 209 0.86 10.71 9.78
N VAL A 210 1.06 9.64 9.00
CA VAL A 210 0.86 9.70 7.55
C VAL A 210 -0.61 9.90 7.20
N ALA A 211 -1.55 9.28 7.92
CA ALA A 211 -2.97 9.50 7.73
C ALA A 211 -3.35 10.96 8.07
N ALA A 212 -2.81 11.53 9.15
CA ALA A 212 -3.03 12.92 9.50
C ALA A 212 -2.58 13.85 8.37
N VAL A 213 -1.41 13.60 7.79
CA VAL A 213 -0.88 14.40 6.68
C VAL A 213 -1.70 14.21 5.39
N VAL A 214 -1.95 12.95 4.99
CA VAL A 214 -2.58 12.65 3.68
C VAL A 214 -4.10 12.85 3.70
N GLN A 215 -4.77 12.58 4.82
CA GLN A 215 -6.24 12.62 4.86
C GLN A 215 -6.81 13.93 5.42
N TYR A 216 -6.03 14.69 6.20
CA TYR A 216 -6.54 15.86 6.92
C TYR A 216 -5.81 17.17 6.63
N THR A 217 -4.80 17.18 5.71
CA THR A 217 -4.10 18.41 5.34
C THR A 217 -4.35 18.80 3.88
N PRO A 218 -4.13 20.08 3.51
CA PRO A 218 -4.16 20.53 2.12
C PRO A 218 -3.16 19.82 1.21
N LEU A 219 -2.05 19.32 1.77
CA LEU A 219 -1.06 18.54 1.02
C LEU A 219 -1.70 17.28 0.43
N GLY A 220 -2.44 16.53 1.25
CA GLY A 220 -3.10 15.31 0.82
C GLY A 220 -4.20 15.58 -0.20
N LEU A 221 -5.00 16.63 -0.02
CA LEU A 221 -6.02 17.02 -1.00
C LEU A 221 -5.40 17.30 -2.38
N ARG A 222 -4.26 18.00 -2.41
CA ARG A 222 -3.51 18.27 -3.65
C ARG A 222 -2.94 16.99 -4.23
N LEU A 223 -2.42 16.09 -3.40
CA LEU A 223 -1.90 14.79 -3.81
C LEU A 223 -2.97 13.95 -4.53
N TYR A 224 -4.17 13.85 -3.94
CA TYR A 224 -5.32 13.19 -4.57
C TYR A 224 -5.76 13.88 -5.87
N ALA A 225 -5.78 15.22 -5.91
CA ALA A 225 -6.15 15.98 -7.11
C ALA A 225 -5.15 15.73 -8.26
N VAL A 226 -3.86 15.72 -7.96
CA VAL A 226 -2.78 15.43 -8.93
C VAL A 226 -2.90 14.03 -9.51
N GLY A 227 -3.18 13.02 -8.70
CA GLY A 227 -3.31 11.65 -9.18
C GLY A 227 -4.62 11.36 -9.90
N ALA A 228 -5.74 11.93 -9.42
CA ALA A 228 -7.05 11.65 -10.00
C ALA A 228 -7.31 12.41 -11.32
N PHE A 229 -6.87 13.68 -11.38
CA PHE A 229 -7.14 14.59 -12.51
C PHE A 229 -5.91 15.45 -12.81
N PRO A 230 -4.82 14.86 -13.35
CA PRO A 230 -3.54 15.56 -13.53
C PRO A 230 -3.66 16.80 -14.44
N ASP A 231 -4.46 16.76 -15.49
CA ASP A 231 -4.65 17.89 -16.41
C ASP A 231 -5.42 19.03 -15.77
N ALA A 232 -6.48 18.73 -15.00
CA ALA A 232 -7.21 19.73 -14.24
C ALA A 232 -6.34 20.33 -13.13
N ALA A 233 -5.56 19.50 -12.43
CA ALA A 233 -4.62 19.97 -11.42
C ALA A 233 -3.54 20.89 -12.02
N ARG A 234 -3.03 20.56 -13.22
CA ARG A 234 -2.09 21.42 -13.96
C ARG A 234 -2.71 22.75 -14.35
N ALA A 235 -3.94 22.73 -14.87
CA ALA A 235 -4.68 23.96 -15.22
C ALA A 235 -4.93 24.84 -13.97
N ALA A 236 -5.08 24.23 -12.80
CA ALA A 236 -5.18 24.92 -11.51
C ALA A 236 -3.81 25.33 -10.92
N GLY A 237 -2.71 25.24 -11.69
CA GLY A 237 -1.37 25.68 -11.27
C GLY A 237 -0.64 24.73 -10.29
N GLN A 238 -1.10 23.49 -10.14
CA GLN A 238 -0.41 22.54 -9.27
C GLN A 238 0.87 21.99 -9.92
N PRO A 239 2.00 21.94 -9.20
CA PRO A 239 3.26 21.40 -9.72
C PRO A 239 3.27 19.87 -9.69
N ILE A 240 2.69 19.23 -10.70
CA ILE A 240 2.51 17.77 -10.79
C ILE A 240 3.81 17.01 -10.52
N LYS A 241 4.91 17.41 -11.18
CA LYS A 241 6.22 16.75 -11.03
C LYS A 241 6.72 16.74 -9.58
N THR A 242 6.49 17.83 -8.86
CA THR A 242 6.92 17.96 -7.45
C THR A 242 6.13 17.01 -6.55
N PHE A 243 4.81 16.86 -6.77
CA PHE A 243 3.99 15.92 -5.98
C PHE A 243 4.38 14.47 -6.27
N VAL A 244 4.60 14.13 -7.55
CA VAL A 244 5.05 12.79 -7.95
C VAL A 244 6.45 12.51 -7.39
N ALA A 245 7.40 13.43 -7.53
CA ALA A 245 8.75 13.28 -6.95
C ALA A 245 8.69 13.11 -5.42
N GLY A 246 7.90 13.94 -4.74
CA GLY A 246 7.70 13.85 -3.29
C GLY A 246 7.11 12.50 -2.84
N SER A 247 6.22 11.90 -3.63
CA SER A 247 5.66 10.58 -3.33
C SER A 247 6.72 9.47 -3.42
N PHE A 248 7.61 9.50 -4.41
CA PHE A 248 8.74 8.55 -4.50
C PHE A 248 9.75 8.74 -3.37
N LEU A 249 10.02 9.98 -2.96
CA LEU A 249 10.87 10.25 -1.79
C LEU A 249 10.25 9.70 -0.50
N ALA A 250 8.95 9.92 -0.30
CA ALA A 250 8.22 9.36 0.83
C ALA A 250 8.22 7.82 0.81
N SER A 251 8.00 7.21 -0.37
CA SER A 251 8.11 5.77 -0.59
C SER A 251 9.52 5.26 -0.25
N GLY A 252 10.55 5.94 -0.74
CA GLY A 252 11.94 5.60 -0.43
C GLY A 252 12.22 5.61 1.08
N LEU A 253 11.73 6.64 1.78
CA LEU A 253 11.87 6.73 3.23
C LEU A 253 11.18 5.57 3.96
N THR A 254 10.00 5.14 3.49
CA THR A 254 9.33 3.95 4.07
C THR A 254 10.14 2.68 3.88
N GLY A 255 10.87 2.54 2.76
CA GLY A 255 11.82 1.45 2.55
C GLY A 255 12.93 1.43 3.61
N GLY A 256 13.52 2.60 3.90
CA GLY A 256 14.51 2.76 4.97
C GLY A 256 13.97 2.41 6.36
N ILE A 257 12.78 2.90 6.71
CA ILE A 257 12.11 2.59 7.98
C ILE A 257 11.82 1.08 8.07
N ALA A 258 11.23 0.50 7.04
CA ALA A 258 10.91 -0.93 7.01
C ALA A 258 12.18 -1.80 7.08
N GLY A 259 13.30 -1.35 6.51
CA GLY A 259 14.60 -2.00 6.64
C GLY A 259 15.04 -2.11 8.09
N ILE A 260 14.95 -1.02 8.86
CA ILE A 260 15.27 -1.02 10.30
C ILE A 260 14.35 -1.98 11.08
N LEU A 261 13.03 -1.92 10.80
CA LEU A 261 12.06 -2.81 11.43
C LEU A 261 12.33 -4.28 11.09
N SER A 262 12.74 -4.57 9.85
CA SER A 262 13.10 -5.91 9.40
C SER A 262 14.32 -6.43 10.12
N VAL A 263 15.39 -5.63 10.28
CA VAL A 263 16.59 -6.00 11.03
C VAL A 263 16.24 -6.30 12.49
N SER A 264 15.39 -5.48 13.10
CA SER A 264 14.94 -5.71 14.48
C SER A 264 14.13 -7.02 14.61
N TYR A 265 13.23 -7.31 13.66
CA TYR A 265 12.37 -8.49 13.68
C TYR A 265 13.16 -9.79 13.43
N LEU A 266 14.13 -9.76 12.51
CA LEU A 266 14.89 -10.94 12.04
C LEU A 266 16.25 -11.06 12.72
N SER A 267 16.65 -10.10 13.57
CA SER A 267 17.98 -10.00 14.20
C SER A 267 19.12 -9.94 13.18
N GLY A 268 18.86 -9.35 12.03
CA GLY A 268 19.82 -9.17 10.95
C GLY A 268 19.20 -8.81 9.62
N SER A 269 20.03 -8.53 8.62
CA SER A 269 19.55 -8.42 7.23
C SER A 269 19.47 -9.82 6.62
N THR A 270 18.47 -10.02 5.75
CA THR A 270 18.34 -11.27 4.98
C THR A 270 18.35 -10.95 3.51
N THR A 271 18.91 -11.86 2.71
CA THR A 271 18.81 -11.79 1.25
C THR A 271 17.41 -12.23 0.80
N GLY A 272 16.93 -11.75 -0.35
CA GLY A 272 15.63 -12.16 -0.87
C GLY A 272 14.46 -11.27 -0.43
N ALA A 273 14.74 -10.04 -0.02
CA ALA A 273 13.69 -9.06 0.34
C ALA A 273 12.66 -8.84 -0.78
N GLY A 274 12.98 -9.17 -2.04
CA GLY A 274 12.06 -9.11 -3.18
C GLY A 274 10.77 -9.91 -2.99
N ASP A 275 10.78 -10.97 -2.21
CA ASP A 275 9.59 -11.79 -1.91
C ASP A 275 8.52 -11.00 -1.16
N MET A 276 8.88 -9.90 -0.48
CA MET A 276 7.94 -9.00 0.19
C MET A 276 7.17 -8.11 -0.79
N LEU A 277 7.56 -8.02 -2.06
CA LEU A 277 6.90 -7.14 -3.03
C LEU A 277 5.44 -7.52 -3.24
N LEU A 278 5.13 -8.80 -3.44
CA LEU A 278 3.77 -9.27 -3.67
C LEU A 278 2.85 -8.97 -2.48
N PRO A 279 3.18 -9.34 -1.22
CA PRO A 279 2.40 -8.95 -0.05
C PRO A 279 2.18 -7.44 0.07
N VAL A 280 3.18 -6.62 -0.21
CA VAL A 280 3.09 -5.15 -0.14
C VAL A 280 2.12 -4.60 -1.17
N VAL A 281 2.21 -5.06 -2.43
CA VAL A 281 1.29 -4.65 -3.51
C VAL A 281 -0.15 -5.09 -3.21
N VAL A 282 -0.35 -6.35 -2.76
CA VAL A 282 -1.68 -6.82 -2.30
C VAL A 282 -2.24 -5.91 -1.24
N THR A 283 -1.44 -5.60 -0.22
CA THR A 283 -1.84 -4.79 0.92
C THR A 283 -2.25 -3.38 0.49
N ALA A 284 -1.46 -2.72 -0.37
CA ALA A 284 -1.77 -1.37 -0.85
C ALA A 284 -3.03 -1.34 -1.70
N LEU A 285 -3.19 -2.28 -2.65
CA LEU A 285 -4.35 -2.35 -3.53
C LEU A 285 -5.62 -2.77 -2.79
N LEU A 286 -5.55 -3.77 -1.91
CA LEU A 286 -6.69 -4.20 -1.10
C LEU A 286 -7.16 -3.09 -0.16
N GLY A 287 -6.26 -2.20 0.26
CA GLY A 287 -6.59 -1.01 1.05
C GLY A 287 -7.65 -0.11 0.40
N THR A 288 -7.77 -0.14 -0.94
CA THR A 288 -8.80 0.61 -1.67
C THR A 288 -10.21 0.08 -1.39
N VAL A 289 -10.35 -1.24 -1.20
CA VAL A 289 -11.64 -1.89 -0.95
C VAL A 289 -12.19 -1.53 0.43
N PHE A 290 -11.31 -1.29 1.42
CA PHE A 290 -11.71 -0.83 2.74
C PHE A 290 -12.07 0.66 2.78
N SER A 291 -11.84 1.41 1.70
CA SER A 291 -12.21 2.82 1.57
C SER A 291 -13.68 3.00 1.18
N ARG A 292 -14.33 4.06 1.70
CA ARG A 292 -15.73 4.40 1.36
C ARG A 292 -15.92 4.78 -0.11
N ARG A 293 -14.88 5.32 -0.74
CA ARG A 293 -14.92 5.83 -2.13
C ARG A 293 -14.19 4.94 -3.12
N LEU A 294 -13.72 3.74 -2.69
CA LEU A 294 -12.88 2.84 -3.46
C LEU A 294 -11.61 3.53 -4.01
N VAL A 295 -11.09 4.49 -3.27
CA VAL A 295 -9.81 5.15 -3.54
C VAL A 295 -8.76 4.69 -2.53
N PRO A 296 -7.49 4.69 -2.87
CA PRO A 296 -6.42 4.33 -1.93
C PRO A 296 -6.45 5.27 -0.71
N THR A 297 -6.39 4.70 0.50
CA THR A 297 -6.37 5.47 1.75
C THR A 297 -5.40 4.83 2.74
N ILE A 298 -4.73 5.64 3.53
CA ILE A 298 -3.74 5.16 4.51
C ILE A 298 -4.39 4.24 5.56
N THR A 299 -5.57 4.61 6.05
CA THR A 299 -6.33 3.78 7.01
C THR A 299 -6.82 2.46 6.41
N GLY A 300 -7.22 2.48 5.13
CA GLY A 300 -7.56 1.26 4.39
C GLY A 300 -6.36 0.34 4.23
N THR A 301 -5.18 0.90 3.94
CA THR A 301 -3.93 0.14 3.85
C THR A 301 -3.54 -0.50 5.18
N LEU A 302 -3.74 0.19 6.31
CA LEU A 302 -3.52 -0.42 7.64
C LEU A 302 -4.43 -1.64 7.87
N LEU A 303 -5.73 -1.51 7.59
CA LEU A 303 -6.68 -2.63 7.72
C LEU A 303 -6.29 -3.80 6.80
N SER A 304 -5.84 -3.49 5.59
CA SER A 304 -5.35 -4.48 4.64
C SER A 304 -4.07 -5.17 5.12
N ALA A 305 -3.13 -4.43 5.71
CA ALA A 305 -1.90 -4.99 6.27
C ALA A 305 -2.20 -6.01 7.38
N LEU A 306 -3.14 -5.68 8.26
CA LEU A 306 -3.59 -6.61 9.30
C LEU A 306 -4.29 -7.84 8.70
N PHE A 307 -5.18 -7.64 7.72
CA PHE A 307 -5.85 -8.74 7.04
C PHE A 307 -4.85 -9.70 6.39
N VAL A 308 -3.92 -9.18 5.59
CA VAL A 308 -2.90 -9.99 4.90
C VAL A 308 -2.00 -10.67 5.93
N GLY A 309 -1.60 -9.98 7.00
CA GLY A 309 -0.80 -10.55 8.08
C GLY A 309 -1.49 -11.75 8.76
N PHE A 310 -2.76 -11.60 9.15
CA PHE A 310 -3.53 -12.70 9.74
C PHE A 310 -3.76 -13.85 8.74
N LEU A 311 -3.98 -13.53 7.46
CA LEU A 311 -4.14 -14.53 6.41
C LEU A 311 -2.87 -15.38 6.25
N VAL A 312 -1.72 -14.73 6.12
CA VAL A 312 -0.42 -15.40 5.97
C VAL A 312 -0.10 -16.23 7.20
N ASN A 313 -0.26 -15.68 8.39
CA ASN A 313 -0.01 -16.37 9.64
C ASN A 313 -0.94 -17.59 9.82
N GLY A 314 -2.22 -17.46 9.53
CA GLY A 314 -3.16 -18.57 9.60
C GLY A 314 -2.75 -19.75 8.71
N PHE A 315 -2.32 -19.47 7.49
CA PHE A 315 -1.78 -20.51 6.59
C PHE A 315 -0.47 -21.10 7.11
N GLN A 316 0.42 -20.30 7.67
CA GLN A 316 1.68 -20.78 8.28
C GLN A 316 1.42 -21.72 9.44
N LEU A 317 0.46 -21.40 10.33
CA LEU A 317 0.08 -22.27 11.45
C LEU A 317 -0.55 -23.60 10.99
N LEU A 318 -1.17 -23.63 9.82
CA LEU A 318 -1.68 -24.86 9.19
C LEU A 318 -0.62 -25.59 8.37
N ASN A 319 0.66 -25.16 8.42
CA ASN A 319 1.77 -25.71 7.62
C ASN A 319 1.52 -25.69 6.11
N ILE A 320 0.74 -24.72 5.61
CA ILE A 320 0.54 -24.52 4.19
C ILE A 320 1.76 -23.83 3.61
N SER A 321 2.26 -24.33 2.47
CA SER A 321 3.49 -23.83 1.87
C SER A 321 3.37 -22.33 1.47
N SER A 322 4.48 -21.60 1.61
CA SER A 322 4.56 -20.18 1.19
C SER A 322 4.18 -19.97 -0.27
N THR A 323 4.46 -20.94 -1.14
CA THR A 323 4.08 -20.89 -2.56
C THR A 323 2.56 -20.85 -2.74
N LEU A 324 1.79 -21.65 -1.99
CA LEU A 324 0.33 -21.61 -2.04
C LEU A 324 -0.20 -20.29 -1.46
N VAL A 325 0.42 -19.78 -0.39
CA VAL A 325 0.07 -18.48 0.20
C VAL A 325 0.26 -17.36 -0.84
N SER A 326 1.39 -17.36 -1.57
CA SER A 326 1.64 -16.41 -2.66
C SER A 326 0.60 -16.56 -3.79
N GLY A 327 0.17 -17.76 -4.11
CA GLY A 327 -0.91 -18.02 -5.07
C GLY A 327 -2.24 -17.39 -4.64
N VAL A 328 -2.61 -17.54 -3.35
CA VAL A 328 -3.81 -16.91 -2.77
C VAL A 328 -3.71 -15.38 -2.82
N GLN A 329 -2.54 -14.83 -2.49
CA GLN A 329 -2.30 -13.38 -2.59
C GLN A 329 -2.42 -12.87 -4.03
N GLY A 330 -1.86 -13.59 -5.00
CA GLY A 330 -2.02 -13.26 -6.43
C GLY A 330 -3.49 -13.27 -6.88
N LEU A 331 -4.27 -14.27 -6.42
CA LEU A 331 -5.71 -14.32 -6.68
C LEU A 331 -6.46 -13.13 -6.07
N LEU A 332 -6.08 -12.72 -4.85
CA LEU A 332 -6.65 -11.53 -4.21
C LEU A 332 -6.38 -10.26 -5.01
N ILE A 333 -5.16 -10.08 -5.57
CA ILE A 333 -4.86 -8.95 -6.46
C ILE A 333 -5.81 -8.97 -7.67
N LEU A 334 -5.92 -10.11 -8.35
CA LEU A 334 -6.78 -10.24 -9.53
C LEU A 334 -8.24 -9.88 -9.21
N LEU A 335 -8.76 -10.36 -8.07
CA LEU A 335 -10.12 -10.04 -7.63
C LEU A 335 -10.30 -8.55 -7.34
N VAL A 336 -9.36 -7.93 -6.62
CA VAL A 336 -9.43 -6.50 -6.28
C VAL A 336 -9.33 -5.63 -7.52
N VAL A 337 -8.35 -5.89 -8.40
CA VAL A 337 -8.15 -5.12 -9.63
C VAL A 337 -9.35 -5.29 -10.57
N SER A 338 -9.86 -6.52 -10.73
CA SER A 338 -11.05 -6.77 -11.54
C SER A 338 -12.28 -6.03 -11.00
N ALA A 339 -12.52 -6.11 -9.70
CA ALA A 339 -13.66 -5.44 -9.07
C ALA A 339 -13.58 -3.90 -9.23
N THR A 340 -12.41 -3.31 -8.97
CA THR A 340 -12.22 -1.86 -9.10
C THR A 340 -12.30 -1.39 -10.56
N THR A 341 -11.79 -2.17 -11.52
CA THR A 341 -11.86 -1.85 -12.95
C THR A 341 -13.29 -1.93 -13.49
N LEU A 342 -14.05 -2.97 -13.11
CA LEU A 342 -15.44 -3.12 -13.54
C LEU A 342 -16.35 -2.02 -13.01
N LEU A 343 -16.09 -1.53 -11.80
CA LEU A 343 -16.84 -0.41 -11.22
C LEU A 343 -16.43 0.93 -11.85
N GLY A 344 -15.13 1.13 -12.12
CA GLY A 344 -14.63 2.35 -12.77
C GLY A 344 -15.10 2.52 -14.23
N ARG A 345 -15.22 1.42 -15.00
CA ARG A 345 -15.73 1.48 -16.40
C ARG A 345 -17.16 1.97 -16.53
N LYS A 346 -17.98 1.82 -15.49
CA LYS A 346 -19.36 2.34 -15.48
C LYS A 346 -19.43 3.87 -15.28
N GLU A 347 -18.30 4.54 -15.05
CA GLU A 347 -18.25 6.00 -14.88
C GLU A 347 -17.92 6.74 -16.19
N THR A 348 -17.39 6.04 -17.21
CA THR A 348 -16.97 6.61 -18.49
C THR A 348 -17.91 6.28 -19.65
N ALA A 349 -18.94 5.50 -19.42
CA ALA A 349 -20.03 5.20 -20.35
C ALA A 349 -21.33 5.91 -19.92
#